data_323aba285c8cf174e4d651aa37ac91e9
#
_entry.id   323aba285c8cf174e4d651aa37ac91e9
#
_cell.length_a   1.000
_cell.length_b   1.000
_cell.length_c   1.000
_cell.angle_alpha   90.00
_cell.angle_beta   90.00
_cell.angle_gamma   90.00
#
_symmetry.space_group_name_H-M   'P 1'
#
loop_
_entity.id
_entity.type
_entity.pdbx_description
1 polymer ?
#
loop_
_entity_poly.entity_id
_entity_poly.type
_entity_poly.pdbx_seq_one_letter_code
_entity_poly.pdbx_strand_id
1 'polypeptide(L)'
;MGPSVIRLLDEANLPRKKGMRILDLGCGKGLSSLYLAKEYDVTVFAADLWISPTENYEFFRSLGMEEQIFPIYADANALPFAEGFFDAVISVDAYHYFGTEAGFFSEKILPLLKPDGFAALIFPGWKAPLPTPVPQELLLSWTEEDLTTFQPIQWWKKLFEQEEYTRLLSIAELSCIDEAWADWLATDNPYAIGDRPSMEHGAGKYMNFIFLTACHK
;
A
#
# COMPACT_ATOMS: atom_id res chain seq x y z
N MET A 1 -6.64 6.07 2.25
CA MET A 1 -7.78 5.77 1.35
C MET A 1 -8.99 5.28 2.14
N GLY A 2 -10.17 5.37 1.56
CA GLY A 2 -11.43 4.91 2.14
C GLY A 2 -11.87 3.54 1.58
N PRO A 3 -13.11 3.38 1.11
CA PRO A 3 -13.65 2.13 0.58
C PRO A 3 -12.85 1.55 -0.60
N SER A 4 -12.14 2.38 -1.34
CA SER A 4 -11.20 1.98 -2.41
C SER A 4 -10.18 0.94 -1.99
N VAL A 5 -9.69 0.97 -0.74
CA VAL A 5 -8.75 -0.03 -0.20
C VAL A 5 -9.33 -1.43 -0.26
N ILE A 6 -10.62 -1.57 0.09
CA ILE A 6 -11.33 -2.86 0.04
C ILE A 6 -11.39 -3.38 -1.39
N ARG A 7 -11.77 -2.52 -2.35
CA ARG A 7 -11.84 -2.86 -3.76
C ARG A 7 -10.48 -3.33 -4.32
N LEU A 8 -9.40 -2.60 -3.99
CA LEU A 8 -8.04 -2.95 -4.39
C LEU A 8 -7.61 -4.31 -3.82
N LEU A 9 -7.91 -4.59 -2.55
CA LEU A 9 -7.59 -5.86 -1.90
C LEU A 9 -8.45 -7.01 -2.44
N ASP A 10 -9.71 -6.78 -2.77
CA ASP A 10 -10.59 -7.78 -3.39
C ASP A 10 -10.05 -8.21 -4.76
N GLU A 11 -9.67 -7.26 -5.62
CA GLU A 11 -9.12 -7.58 -6.93
C GLU A 11 -7.75 -8.27 -6.82
N ALA A 12 -6.91 -7.85 -5.87
CA ALA A 12 -5.61 -8.47 -5.61
C ALA A 12 -5.72 -9.95 -5.22
N ASN A 13 -6.85 -10.36 -4.65
CA ASN A 13 -7.18 -11.75 -4.30
C ASN A 13 -6.01 -12.48 -3.63
N LEU A 14 -5.54 -11.95 -2.49
CA LEU A 14 -4.37 -12.44 -1.80
C LEU A 14 -4.54 -13.88 -1.31
N PRO A 15 -3.43 -14.66 -1.15
CA PRO A 15 -3.49 -15.99 -0.57
C PRO A 15 -4.10 -15.98 0.83
N ARG A 16 -5.13 -16.78 1.06
CA ARG A 16 -5.87 -16.86 2.32
C ARG A 16 -5.43 -18.10 3.11
N LYS A 17 -4.80 -17.86 4.25
CA LYS A 17 -4.45 -18.92 5.19
C LYS A 17 -4.78 -18.45 6.61
N LYS A 18 -5.70 -19.15 7.27
CA LYS A 18 -6.10 -18.83 8.63
C LYS A 18 -4.91 -18.81 9.60
N GLY A 19 -4.91 -17.85 10.52
CA GLY A 19 -3.93 -17.74 11.58
C GLY A 19 -2.58 -17.16 11.13
N MET A 20 -2.49 -16.58 9.92
CA MET A 20 -1.30 -15.80 9.53
C MET A 20 -1.09 -14.60 10.44
N ARG A 21 0.16 -14.22 10.61
CA ARG A 21 0.56 -12.91 11.13
C ARG A 21 0.87 -12.01 9.96
N ILE A 22 0.14 -10.93 9.83
CA ILE A 22 0.27 -9.96 8.73
C ILE A 22 0.75 -8.63 9.29
N LEU A 23 1.76 -8.05 8.67
CA LEU A 23 2.08 -6.63 8.81
C LEU A 23 1.29 -5.85 7.76
N ASP A 24 0.42 -4.96 8.19
CA ASP A 24 -0.21 -3.94 7.34
C ASP A 24 0.62 -2.66 7.46
N LEU A 25 1.48 -2.41 6.48
CA LEU A 25 2.49 -1.36 6.50
C LEU A 25 1.99 -0.08 5.81
N GLY A 26 1.86 0.99 6.58
CA GLY A 26 1.20 2.22 6.18
C GLY A 26 -0.32 2.05 6.21
N CYS A 27 -0.84 1.48 7.31
CA CYS A 27 -2.26 1.12 7.46
C CYS A 27 -3.21 2.33 7.52
N GLY A 28 -2.68 3.56 7.65
CA GLY A 28 -3.48 4.75 7.84
C GLY A 28 -4.46 4.61 9.00
N LYS A 29 -5.74 4.88 8.76
CA LYS A 29 -6.81 4.73 9.76
C LYS A 29 -7.31 3.29 9.93
N GLY A 30 -6.57 2.29 9.45
CA GLY A 30 -6.78 0.88 9.75
C GLY A 30 -7.90 0.17 8.99
N LEU A 31 -8.39 0.72 7.87
CA LEU A 31 -9.46 0.07 7.11
C LEU A 31 -8.95 -1.20 6.40
N SER A 32 -7.74 -1.18 5.86
CA SER A 32 -7.06 -2.38 5.33
C SER A 32 -6.88 -3.45 6.39
N SER A 33 -6.39 -3.04 7.58
CA SER A 33 -6.22 -3.94 8.73
C SER A 33 -7.53 -4.62 9.14
N LEU A 34 -8.60 -3.84 9.21
CA LEU A 34 -9.94 -4.34 9.55
C LEU A 34 -10.45 -5.35 8.52
N TYR A 35 -10.29 -5.04 7.23
CA TYR A 35 -10.66 -5.92 6.15
C TYR A 35 -9.87 -7.24 6.21
N LEU A 36 -8.55 -7.16 6.33
CA LEU A 36 -7.69 -8.35 6.42
C LEU A 36 -8.04 -9.24 7.60
N ALA A 37 -8.22 -8.66 8.80
CA ALA A 37 -8.57 -9.42 9.99
C ALA A 37 -9.91 -10.16 9.86
N LYS A 38 -10.94 -9.48 9.32
CA LYS A 38 -12.29 -10.04 9.17
C LYS A 38 -12.39 -11.08 8.05
N GLU A 39 -11.86 -10.78 6.89
CA GLU A 39 -12.03 -11.64 5.70
C GLU A 39 -11.08 -12.85 5.70
N TYR A 40 -9.92 -12.72 6.36
CA TYR A 40 -8.88 -13.76 6.33
C TYR A 40 -8.73 -14.52 7.64
N ASP A 41 -9.38 -14.08 8.73
CA ASP A 41 -9.24 -14.65 10.07
C ASP A 41 -7.76 -14.74 10.50
N VAL A 42 -7.07 -13.58 10.46
CA VAL A 42 -5.64 -13.41 10.68
C VAL A 42 -5.35 -12.42 11.80
N THR A 43 -4.14 -12.46 12.35
CA THR A 43 -3.65 -11.42 13.26
C THR A 43 -2.94 -10.34 12.45
N VAL A 44 -3.32 -9.08 12.64
CA VAL A 44 -2.78 -7.93 11.91
C VAL A 44 -1.99 -7.02 12.85
N PHE A 45 -0.76 -6.69 12.47
CA PHE A 45 0.05 -5.64 13.06
C PHE A 45 -0.06 -4.41 12.15
N ALA A 46 -0.84 -3.44 12.60
CA ALA A 46 -1.22 -2.26 11.84
C ALA A 46 -0.21 -1.12 12.08
N ALA A 47 0.82 -1.05 11.25
CA ALA A 47 1.91 -0.08 11.42
C ALA A 47 1.68 1.18 10.59
N ASP A 48 1.78 2.35 11.24
CA ASP A 48 1.72 3.65 10.60
C ASP A 48 2.62 4.67 11.30
N LEU A 49 3.12 5.66 10.54
CA LEU A 49 3.94 6.74 11.07
C LEU A 49 3.11 8.01 11.34
N TRP A 50 2.03 8.22 10.61
CA TRP A 50 1.25 9.47 10.64
C TRP A 50 0.02 9.40 11.54
N ILE A 51 -0.57 8.20 11.65
CA ILE A 51 -1.77 7.99 12.48
C ILE A 51 -1.37 7.45 13.85
N SER A 52 -1.91 8.08 14.89
CA SER A 52 -1.67 7.65 16.27
C SER A 52 -2.14 6.22 16.51
N PRO A 53 -1.31 5.34 17.11
CA PRO A 53 -1.75 4.00 17.47
C PRO A 53 -2.91 4.01 18.47
N THR A 54 -3.05 5.05 19.29
CA THR A 54 -4.19 5.22 20.19
C THR A 54 -5.49 5.43 19.41
N GLU A 55 -5.47 6.27 18.36
CA GLU A 55 -6.63 6.51 17.50
C GLU A 55 -7.08 5.20 16.82
N ASN A 56 -6.14 4.45 16.25
CA ASN A 56 -6.40 3.16 15.63
C ASN A 56 -6.88 2.12 16.65
N TYR A 57 -6.28 2.09 17.86
CA TYR A 57 -6.72 1.18 18.92
C TYR A 57 -8.18 1.43 19.34
N GLU A 58 -8.55 2.69 19.52
CA GLU A 58 -9.94 3.06 19.86
C GLU A 58 -10.92 2.67 18.76
N PHE A 59 -10.51 2.84 17.50
CA PHE A 59 -11.31 2.39 16.35
C PHE A 59 -11.49 0.87 16.35
N PHE A 60 -10.41 0.09 16.46
CA PHE A 60 -10.48 -1.38 16.48
C PHE A 60 -11.26 -1.90 17.67
N ARG A 61 -11.07 -1.32 18.85
CA ARG A 61 -11.82 -1.66 20.07
C ARG A 61 -13.32 -1.40 19.92
N SER A 62 -13.69 -0.29 19.28
CA SER A 62 -15.11 0.02 19.03
C SER A 62 -15.82 -1.02 18.16
N LEU A 63 -15.05 -1.82 17.43
CA LEU A 63 -15.51 -2.90 16.55
C LEU A 63 -15.27 -4.30 17.13
N GLY A 64 -14.73 -4.40 18.38
CA GLY A 64 -14.39 -5.68 19.02
C GLY A 64 -13.24 -6.42 18.36
N MET A 65 -12.28 -5.70 17.76
CA MET A 65 -11.16 -6.26 16.99
C MET A 65 -9.80 -6.07 17.67
N GLU A 66 -9.76 -5.56 18.90
CA GLU A 66 -8.54 -5.24 19.64
C GLU A 66 -7.67 -6.44 19.99
N GLU A 67 -8.23 -7.66 19.97
CA GLU A 67 -7.51 -8.90 20.18
C GLU A 67 -6.91 -9.50 18.89
N GLN A 68 -7.27 -8.93 17.72
CA GLN A 68 -6.81 -9.38 16.41
C GLN A 68 -5.96 -8.34 15.67
N ILE A 69 -6.15 -7.04 15.95
CA ILE A 69 -5.46 -5.96 15.26
C ILE A 69 -4.69 -5.12 16.28
N PHE A 70 -3.37 -5.10 16.11
CA PHE A 70 -2.43 -4.42 17.01
C PHE A 70 -1.84 -3.19 16.32
N PRO A 71 -2.27 -1.96 16.68
CA PRO A 71 -1.72 -0.75 16.10
C PRO A 71 -0.30 -0.48 16.62
N ILE A 72 0.59 -0.14 15.70
CA ILE A 72 2.02 0.09 15.98
C ILE A 72 2.42 1.44 15.39
N TYR A 73 3.02 2.31 16.21
CA TYR A 73 3.68 3.51 15.71
C TYR A 73 5.09 3.14 15.23
N ALA A 74 5.33 3.20 13.93
CA ALA A 74 6.63 2.83 13.37
C ALA A 74 6.92 3.54 12.06
N ASP A 75 8.20 3.87 11.87
CA ASP A 75 8.77 4.25 10.59
C ASP A 75 9.11 2.97 9.79
N ALA A 76 8.78 2.93 8.50
CA ALA A 76 9.10 1.82 7.61
C ALA A 76 10.62 1.54 7.51
N ASN A 77 11.46 2.55 7.78
CA ASN A 77 12.92 2.41 7.85
C ASN A 77 13.42 1.70 9.13
N ALA A 78 12.60 1.62 10.18
CA ALA A 78 13.00 1.12 11.50
C ALA A 78 11.88 0.33 12.17
N LEU A 79 11.40 -0.71 11.51
CA LEU A 79 10.29 -1.55 11.99
C LEU A 79 10.71 -2.39 13.20
N PRO A 80 9.97 -2.35 14.32
CA PRO A 80 10.37 -2.96 15.59
C PRO A 80 9.98 -4.45 15.68
N PHE A 81 10.28 -5.23 14.66
CA PHE A 81 9.93 -6.65 14.61
C PHE A 81 11.14 -7.55 14.42
N ALA A 82 11.02 -8.78 14.89
CA ALA A 82 12.03 -9.81 14.68
C ALA A 82 12.05 -10.29 13.22
N GLU A 83 13.20 -10.77 12.76
CA GLU A 83 13.32 -11.46 11.49
C GLU A 83 12.43 -12.72 11.44
N GLY A 84 11.88 -13.02 10.28
CA GLY A 84 11.02 -14.17 10.05
C GLY A 84 9.72 -14.16 10.86
N PHE A 85 9.24 -12.99 11.26
CA PHE A 85 8.06 -12.88 12.13
C PHE A 85 6.73 -13.00 11.37
N PHE A 86 6.65 -12.47 10.15
CA PHE A 86 5.41 -12.35 9.39
C PHE A 86 5.24 -13.43 8.32
N ASP A 87 4.01 -13.91 8.17
CA ASP A 87 3.59 -14.73 7.04
C ASP A 87 3.37 -13.88 5.78
N ALA A 88 2.93 -12.63 5.98
CA ALA A 88 2.81 -11.65 4.88
C ALA A 88 3.09 -10.23 5.36
N VAL A 89 3.62 -9.39 4.45
CA VAL A 89 3.63 -7.94 4.56
C VAL A 89 2.73 -7.39 3.47
N ILE A 90 1.73 -6.60 3.86
CA ILE A 90 0.77 -5.99 2.96
C ILE A 90 0.89 -4.48 3.10
N SER A 91 0.89 -3.76 2.00
CA SER A 91 0.88 -2.30 2.00
C SER A 91 -0.06 -1.81 0.90
N VAL A 92 -1.01 -0.95 1.25
CA VAL A 92 -1.96 -0.37 0.30
C VAL A 92 -1.84 1.14 0.34
N ASP A 93 -1.52 1.75 -0.79
CA ASP A 93 -1.38 3.19 -0.97
C ASP A 93 -0.35 3.87 -0.04
N ALA A 94 0.72 3.14 0.30
CA ALA A 94 1.76 3.66 1.17
C ALA A 94 3.19 3.37 0.69
N TYR A 95 3.44 2.20 0.11
CA TYR A 95 4.79 1.74 -0.22
C TYR A 95 5.57 2.69 -1.15
N HIS A 96 4.90 3.39 -2.05
CA HIS A 96 5.50 4.33 -2.99
C HIS A 96 6.17 5.56 -2.31
N TYR A 97 5.83 5.86 -1.05
CA TYR A 97 6.46 6.97 -0.32
C TYR A 97 7.87 6.64 0.20
N PHE A 98 8.17 5.37 0.47
CA PHE A 98 9.42 4.95 1.10
C PHE A 98 10.15 3.82 0.37
N GLY A 99 9.51 3.11 -0.53
CA GLY A 99 10.06 1.92 -1.20
C GLY A 99 10.78 2.19 -2.52
N THR A 100 11.09 3.44 -2.86
CA THR A 100 11.70 3.82 -4.15
C THR A 100 13.22 3.68 -4.17
N GLU A 101 13.86 3.56 -3.02
CA GLU A 101 15.31 3.36 -2.93
C GLU A 101 15.69 1.91 -3.23
N ALA A 102 16.75 1.72 -4.03
CA ALA A 102 17.30 0.40 -4.31
C ALA A 102 17.79 -0.26 -3.02
N GLY A 103 17.45 -1.54 -2.82
CA GLY A 103 17.79 -2.28 -1.60
C GLY A 103 16.78 -2.14 -0.47
N PHE A 104 15.88 -1.16 -0.51
CA PHE A 104 14.91 -0.95 0.59
C PHE A 104 14.11 -2.21 0.90
N PHE A 105 13.56 -2.86 -0.11
CA PHE A 105 12.77 -4.07 0.10
C PHE A 105 13.60 -5.19 0.73
N SER A 106 14.78 -5.48 0.17
CA SER A 106 15.66 -6.55 0.65
C SER A 106 16.23 -6.29 2.05
N GLU A 107 16.43 -5.02 2.42
CA GLU A 107 17.04 -4.66 3.71
C GLU A 107 16.01 -4.44 4.82
N LYS A 108 14.82 -3.94 4.51
CA LYS A 108 13.84 -3.50 5.50
C LYS A 108 12.61 -4.40 5.58
N ILE A 109 12.16 -4.95 4.48
CA ILE A 109 10.89 -5.70 4.41
C ILE A 109 11.13 -7.20 4.36
N LEU A 110 12.00 -7.64 3.45
CA LEU A 110 12.27 -9.06 3.23
C LEU A 110 12.71 -9.82 4.49
N PRO A 111 13.60 -9.28 5.36
CA PRO A 111 14.02 -9.97 6.57
C PRO A 111 12.87 -10.24 7.56
N LEU A 112 11.81 -9.46 7.53
CA LEU A 112 10.65 -9.63 8.41
C LEU A 112 9.75 -10.80 7.99
N LEU A 113 9.83 -11.22 6.72
CA LEU A 113 9.08 -12.32 6.18
C LEU A 113 9.68 -13.67 6.60
N LYS A 114 8.81 -14.63 6.92
CA LYS A 114 9.20 -16.03 7.02
C LYS A 114 9.76 -16.53 5.68
N PRO A 115 10.52 -17.65 5.67
CA PRO A 115 11.07 -18.19 4.42
C PRO A 115 10.03 -18.50 3.34
N ASP A 116 8.80 -18.84 3.71
CA ASP A 116 7.65 -19.10 2.84
C ASP A 116 6.64 -17.93 2.82
N GLY A 117 7.01 -16.81 3.42
CA GLY A 117 6.21 -15.58 3.46
C GLY A 117 6.26 -14.79 2.16
N PHE A 118 5.34 -13.86 2.00
CA PHE A 118 5.27 -12.99 0.83
C PHE A 118 4.94 -11.54 1.19
N ALA A 119 5.31 -10.63 0.30
CA ALA A 119 4.81 -9.25 0.33
C ALA A 119 3.79 -9.04 -0.79
N ALA A 120 2.77 -8.24 -0.50
CA ALA A 120 1.75 -7.80 -1.43
C ALA A 120 1.60 -6.27 -1.32
N LEU A 121 2.06 -5.57 -2.34
CA LEU A 121 2.19 -4.13 -2.36
C LEU A 121 1.25 -3.56 -3.43
N ILE A 122 0.34 -2.69 -3.03
CA ILE A 122 -0.61 -2.02 -3.93
C ILE A 122 -0.41 -0.51 -3.77
N PHE A 123 -0.08 0.15 -4.85
CA PHE A 123 0.23 1.58 -4.80
C PHE A 123 -0.07 2.27 -6.13
N PRO A 124 -0.32 3.59 -6.12
CA PRO A 124 -0.52 4.36 -7.34
C PRO A 124 0.75 4.44 -8.15
N GLY A 125 0.60 4.51 -9.46
CA GLY A 125 1.69 4.67 -10.41
C GLY A 125 1.24 5.37 -11.69
N TRP A 126 2.17 5.51 -12.62
CA TRP A 126 1.90 6.06 -13.94
C TRP A 126 1.71 4.95 -14.98
N LYS A 127 0.74 5.09 -15.88
CA LYS A 127 0.57 4.22 -17.05
C LYS A 127 1.77 4.28 -18.00
N ALA A 128 2.44 5.42 -18.04
CA ALA A 128 3.68 5.66 -18.78
C ALA A 128 4.48 6.78 -18.09
N PRO A 129 5.77 6.94 -18.38
CA PRO A 129 6.52 8.11 -17.92
C PRO A 129 5.79 9.41 -18.26
N LEU A 130 5.72 10.33 -17.29
CA LEU A 130 5.06 11.61 -17.53
C LEU A 130 5.79 12.42 -18.62
N PRO A 131 5.04 13.14 -19.46
CA PRO A 131 5.63 14.04 -20.44
C PRO A 131 6.30 15.23 -19.75
N THR A 132 7.24 15.85 -20.46
CA THR A 132 7.87 17.11 -20.03
C THR A 132 7.44 18.23 -20.99
N PRO A 133 6.83 19.31 -20.52
CA PRO A 133 6.50 19.63 -19.10
C PRO A 133 5.40 18.72 -18.53
N VAL A 134 5.31 18.68 -17.21
CA VAL A 134 4.24 17.97 -16.49
C VAL A 134 2.87 18.53 -16.90
N PRO A 135 1.87 17.69 -17.18
CA PRO A 135 0.52 18.11 -17.52
C PRO A 135 -0.12 18.99 -16.45
N GLN A 136 -0.72 20.12 -16.88
CA GLN A 136 -1.28 21.10 -15.96
C GLN A 136 -2.42 20.54 -15.11
N GLU A 137 -3.19 19.60 -15.62
CA GLU A 137 -4.26 18.94 -14.88
C GLU A 137 -3.76 18.17 -13.64
N LEU A 138 -2.53 17.67 -13.64
CA LEU A 138 -1.91 17.04 -12.48
C LEU A 138 -1.53 18.07 -11.41
N LEU A 139 -1.10 19.24 -11.82
CA LEU A 139 -0.64 20.30 -10.92
C LEU A 139 -1.78 21.07 -10.23
N LEU A 140 -3.04 20.72 -10.49
CA LEU A 140 -4.19 21.28 -9.76
C LEU A 140 -4.30 20.75 -8.33
N SER A 141 -3.82 19.55 -8.08
CA SER A 141 -3.90 18.87 -6.79
C SER A 141 -2.54 18.50 -6.21
N TRP A 142 -1.55 18.23 -7.05
CA TRP A 142 -0.26 17.70 -6.62
C TRP A 142 0.89 18.60 -7.07
N THR A 143 1.93 18.69 -6.26
CA THR A 143 3.18 19.36 -6.65
C THR A 143 4.03 18.45 -7.53
N GLU A 144 5.00 19.00 -8.26
CA GLU A 144 5.95 18.18 -9.02
C GLU A 144 6.72 17.20 -8.10
N GLU A 145 6.98 17.58 -6.85
CA GLU A 145 7.63 16.72 -5.85
C GLU A 145 6.75 15.52 -5.48
N ASP A 146 5.46 15.72 -5.21
CA ASP A 146 4.51 14.65 -4.93
C ASP A 146 4.47 13.62 -6.07
N LEU A 147 4.49 14.10 -7.31
CA LEU A 147 4.42 13.27 -8.51
C LEU A 147 5.67 12.40 -8.73
N THR A 148 6.81 12.72 -8.08
CA THR A 148 8.03 11.92 -8.20
C THR A 148 7.95 10.58 -7.49
N THR A 149 7.05 10.42 -6.52
CA THR A 149 6.85 9.17 -5.79
C THR A 149 6.11 8.13 -6.62
N PHE A 150 5.35 8.55 -7.64
CA PHE A 150 4.63 7.66 -8.54
C PHE A 150 5.52 7.28 -9.72
N GLN A 151 5.72 5.99 -9.91
CA GLN A 151 6.58 5.47 -10.96
C GLN A 151 5.81 4.50 -11.87
N PRO A 152 6.18 4.38 -13.15
CA PRO A 152 5.55 3.41 -14.05
C PRO A 152 5.86 1.96 -13.64
N ILE A 153 4.98 1.03 -14.00
CA ILE A 153 5.14 -0.40 -13.69
C ILE A 153 6.50 -0.97 -14.12
N GLN A 154 7.05 -0.53 -15.26
CA GLN A 154 8.35 -0.98 -15.75
C GLN A 154 9.52 -0.53 -14.87
N TRP A 155 9.39 0.65 -14.25
CA TRP A 155 10.38 1.14 -13.30
C TRP A 155 10.39 0.28 -12.03
N TRP A 156 9.22 0.00 -11.45
CA TRP A 156 9.09 -0.87 -10.29
C TRP A 156 9.59 -2.30 -10.57
N LYS A 157 9.22 -2.84 -11.74
CA LYS A 157 9.70 -4.15 -12.16
C LYS A 157 11.23 -4.20 -12.20
N LYS A 158 11.88 -3.21 -12.81
CA LYS A 158 13.34 -3.12 -12.88
C LYS A 158 13.97 -3.00 -11.49
N LEU A 159 13.36 -2.20 -10.59
CA LEU A 159 13.84 -2.04 -9.21
C LEU A 159 13.88 -3.41 -8.51
N PHE A 160 12.77 -4.14 -8.50
CA PHE A 160 12.66 -5.44 -7.82
C PHE A 160 13.50 -6.56 -8.49
N GLU A 161 13.70 -6.52 -9.80
CA GLU A 161 14.58 -7.49 -10.50
C GLU A 161 16.05 -7.31 -10.14
N GLN A 162 16.45 -6.13 -9.67
CA GLN A 162 17.83 -5.84 -9.22
C GLN A 162 18.08 -6.21 -7.76
N GLU A 163 17.04 -6.52 -6.99
CA GLU A 163 17.16 -6.93 -5.59
C GLU A 163 17.81 -8.31 -5.46
N GLU A 164 18.90 -8.40 -4.67
CA GLU A 164 19.75 -9.60 -4.64
C GLU A 164 19.04 -10.84 -4.07
N TYR A 165 18.28 -10.67 -2.98
CA TYR A 165 17.65 -11.76 -2.23
C TYR A 165 16.15 -11.88 -2.48
N THR A 166 15.60 -11.03 -3.34
CA THR A 166 14.17 -10.92 -3.61
C THR A 166 13.81 -11.60 -4.93
N ARG A 167 12.75 -12.39 -4.90
CA ARG A 167 12.08 -12.90 -6.09
C ARG A 167 10.78 -12.12 -6.31
N LEU A 168 10.70 -11.39 -7.41
CA LEU A 168 9.46 -10.80 -7.89
C LEU A 168 8.56 -11.94 -8.40
N LEU A 169 7.41 -12.13 -7.77
CA LEU A 169 6.44 -13.17 -8.13
C LEU A 169 5.52 -12.70 -9.25
N SER A 170 4.96 -11.52 -9.09
CA SER A 170 4.12 -10.88 -10.09
C SER A 170 4.14 -9.37 -9.97
N ILE A 171 3.86 -8.68 -11.06
CA ILE A 171 3.56 -7.27 -11.08
C ILE A 171 2.54 -7.01 -12.20
N ALA A 172 1.46 -6.32 -11.88
CA ALA A 172 0.38 -6.03 -12.81
C ALA A 172 -0.31 -4.71 -12.45
N GLU A 173 -1.03 -4.14 -13.42
CA GLU A 173 -1.98 -3.07 -13.16
C GLU A 173 -3.30 -3.67 -12.70
N LEU A 174 -3.95 -3.05 -11.70
CA LEU A 174 -5.30 -3.41 -11.30
C LEU A 174 -6.31 -2.80 -12.27
N SER A 175 -7.38 -3.54 -12.57
CA SER A 175 -8.40 -3.11 -13.53
C SER A 175 -9.46 -2.19 -12.91
N CYS A 176 -9.64 -2.25 -11.59
CA CYS A 176 -10.66 -1.48 -10.84
C CYS A 176 -10.28 -0.02 -10.54
N ILE A 177 -9.33 0.55 -11.29
CA ILE A 177 -8.79 1.87 -10.99
C ILE A 177 -9.85 2.97 -11.01
N ASP A 178 -10.72 2.98 -12.00
CA ASP A 178 -11.74 4.04 -12.16
C ASP A 178 -12.74 3.99 -11.00
N GLU A 179 -13.17 2.79 -10.62
CA GLU A 179 -14.06 2.57 -9.47
C GLU A 179 -13.36 2.88 -8.14
N ALA A 180 -12.08 2.54 -8.00
CA ALA A 180 -11.30 2.84 -6.80
C ALA A 180 -11.14 4.35 -6.62
N TRP A 181 -10.89 5.10 -7.70
CA TRP A 181 -10.89 6.55 -7.65
C TRP A 181 -12.27 7.13 -7.34
N ALA A 182 -13.33 6.60 -7.95
CA ALA A 182 -14.70 7.04 -7.65
C ALA A 182 -15.06 6.84 -6.17
N ASP A 183 -14.73 5.68 -5.61
CA ASP A 183 -14.93 5.39 -4.17
C ASP A 183 -14.12 6.35 -3.27
N TRP A 184 -12.87 6.66 -3.67
CA TRP A 184 -12.02 7.58 -2.91
C TRP A 184 -12.56 9.01 -2.93
N LEU A 185 -12.84 9.54 -4.11
CA LEU A 185 -13.29 10.92 -4.31
C LEU A 185 -14.70 11.19 -3.74
N ALA A 186 -15.48 10.12 -3.50
CA ALA A 186 -16.78 10.23 -2.84
C ALA A 186 -16.68 10.45 -1.32
N THR A 187 -15.50 10.28 -0.72
CA THR A 187 -15.30 10.45 0.72
C THR A 187 -15.12 11.92 1.12
N ASP A 188 -15.43 12.25 2.39
CA ASP A 188 -15.15 13.57 2.97
C ASP A 188 -13.70 13.67 3.54
N ASN A 189 -12.81 12.76 3.14
CA ASN A 189 -11.42 12.83 3.54
C ASN A 189 -10.76 14.08 2.94
N PRO A 190 -10.04 14.92 3.73
CA PRO A 190 -9.38 16.13 3.23
C PRO A 190 -8.44 15.89 2.03
N TYR A 191 -7.75 14.77 1.99
CA TYR A 191 -6.89 14.41 0.86
C TYR A 191 -7.72 14.10 -0.40
N ALA A 192 -8.84 13.36 -0.26
CA ALA A 192 -9.73 13.10 -1.38
C ALA A 192 -10.34 14.38 -1.95
N ILE A 193 -10.70 15.32 -1.07
CA ILE A 193 -11.18 16.65 -1.47
C ILE A 193 -10.07 17.40 -2.24
N GLY A 194 -8.82 17.30 -1.76
CA GLY A 194 -7.64 17.89 -2.44
C GLY A 194 -7.37 17.28 -3.81
N ASP A 195 -7.65 16.00 -4.01
CA ASP A 195 -7.40 15.29 -5.29
C ASP A 195 -8.47 15.59 -6.36
N ARG A 196 -9.67 16.00 -5.95
CA ARG A 196 -10.79 16.25 -6.88
C ARG A 196 -10.45 17.18 -8.04
N PRO A 197 -9.80 18.33 -7.85
CA PRO A 197 -9.50 19.26 -8.97
C PRO A 197 -8.73 18.58 -10.12
N SER A 198 -7.69 17.81 -9.82
CA SER A 198 -6.93 17.09 -10.84
C SER A 198 -7.76 16.00 -11.51
N MET A 199 -8.50 15.22 -10.73
CA MET A 199 -9.28 14.10 -11.25
C MET A 199 -10.45 14.58 -12.12
N GLU A 200 -11.14 15.63 -11.75
CA GLU A 200 -12.21 16.27 -12.55
C GLU A 200 -11.70 16.83 -13.88
N HIS A 201 -10.41 17.21 -13.94
CA HIS A 201 -9.76 17.68 -15.16
C HIS A 201 -9.04 16.57 -15.96
N GLY A 202 -9.29 15.28 -15.59
CA GLY A 202 -8.86 14.13 -16.37
C GLY A 202 -7.46 13.60 -16.04
N ALA A 203 -6.93 13.88 -14.86
CA ALA A 203 -5.65 13.33 -14.38
C ALA A 203 -5.63 11.79 -14.37
N GLY A 204 -6.75 11.15 -14.14
CA GLY A 204 -6.88 9.68 -14.11
C GLY A 204 -6.41 8.96 -15.38
N LYS A 205 -6.35 9.66 -16.52
CA LYS A 205 -5.82 9.08 -17.78
C LYS A 205 -4.34 8.71 -17.69
N TYR A 206 -3.59 9.34 -16.79
CA TYR A 206 -2.15 9.09 -16.59
C TYR A 206 -1.87 8.03 -15.53
N MET A 207 -2.83 7.75 -14.64
CA MET A 207 -2.64 6.99 -13.43
C MET A 207 -3.10 5.54 -13.56
N ASN A 208 -2.47 4.66 -12.78
CA ASN A 208 -2.91 3.30 -12.52
C ASN A 208 -2.74 2.97 -11.04
N PHE A 209 -3.23 1.78 -10.62
CA PHE A 209 -2.78 1.12 -9.40
C PHE A 209 -1.98 -0.12 -9.79
N ILE A 210 -0.79 -0.22 -9.21
CA ILE A 210 0.14 -1.33 -9.44
C ILE A 210 -0.02 -2.30 -8.27
N PHE A 211 -0.21 -3.57 -8.59
CA PHE A 211 -0.14 -4.67 -7.64
C PHE A 211 1.11 -5.48 -7.88
N LEU A 212 1.96 -5.56 -6.86
CA LEU A 212 3.24 -6.25 -6.88
C LEU A 212 3.29 -7.31 -5.78
N THR A 213 3.76 -8.50 -6.08
CA THR A 213 4.05 -9.54 -5.08
C THR A 213 5.49 -10.01 -5.18
N ALA A 214 6.12 -10.19 -4.03
CA ALA A 214 7.51 -10.60 -3.91
C ALA A 214 7.74 -11.50 -2.68
N CYS A 215 8.81 -12.30 -2.71
CA CYS A 215 9.20 -13.16 -1.60
C CYS A 215 10.73 -13.38 -1.59
N HIS A 216 11.22 -14.21 -0.67
CA HIS A 216 12.60 -14.71 -0.69
C HIS A 216 12.90 -15.50 -2.00
N LYS A 217 14.16 -15.38 -2.50
CA LYS A 217 14.66 -16.24 -3.58
C LYS A 217 14.79 -17.68 -3.18
#